data_abc83e06da69ae533a298810c56f3007
#
_entry.id   abc83e06da69ae533a298810c56f3007
#
_cell.length_a   1.000
_cell.length_b   1.000
_cell.length_c   1.000
_cell.angle_alpha   90.00
_cell.angle_beta   90.00
_cell.angle_gamma   90.00
#
_symmetry.space_group_name_H-M   'P 1'
#
loop_
_entity.id
_entity.type
_entity.pdbx_description
1 polymer ?
#
loop_
_entity_poly.entity_id
_entity_poly.type
_entity_poly.pdbx_seq_one_letter_code
_entity_poly.pdbx_strand_id
1 'polypeptide(L)'
;METVISRFLRYVSFDTQSNEESETCPSTEKQRALGKALVEEMLALGITDAHMDENGYVYGTVPGDPSKPVVGLIAHMDTAPDASGAQVKAKIVPFDGSDICLNEEKQLYLRQADYPELAQHIGKRLIVTDGTTLLGADDKAGVAEIMSAAAALLHSDKPHATLKIGFTPDEEIGRGADLFDVEKFAADYAYTVDGGLIGELEYENFNAAGAKVVCNGLSIHPGSAKDKMVNAQLIAMEFQSMLPQAQRPEHTEGYEGFIHLTGMEGSVEHASLHYIIRDHDMEKFQQKKQLMTAAAAFLNEKYGAGTVELTLKDSYFNMLEKIQPVMYIVERAKNAMEHEGITPIVVPIRGGTDGARLSFMGLPCPNLCTGGANFHGRYEYIPVEDMERITKMLVTLLCEAE
;
A
#
# COMPACT_ATOMS: atom_id res chain seq x y z
N MET A 1 15.12 -0.26 -27.40
CA MET A 1 14.27 -0.70 -26.28
C MET A 1 13.75 0.53 -25.57
N GLU A 2 12.47 0.57 -25.22
CA GLU A 2 11.90 1.67 -24.43
C GLU A 2 12.52 1.69 -23.03
N THR A 3 12.83 2.87 -22.48
CA THR A 3 13.41 3.00 -21.15
C THR A 3 12.35 2.93 -20.06
N VAL A 4 12.73 2.59 -18.83
CA VAL A 4 11.81 2.59 -17.67
C VAL A 4 11.15 3.96 -17.50
N ILE A 5 11.90 5.04 -17.73
CA ILE A 5 11.40 6.41 -17.62
C ILE A 5 10.35 6.71 -18.70
N SER A 6 10.58 6.28 -19.96
CA SER A 6 9.59 6.47 -21.03
C SER A 6 8.28 5.72 -20.74
N ARG A 7 8.38 4.49 -20.20
CA ARG A 7 7.22 3.70 -19.74
C ARG A 7 6.48 4.42 -18.65
N PHE A 8 7.20 4.80 -17.61
CA PHE A 8 6.62 5.50 -16.45
C PHE A 8 5.86 6.76 -16.88
N LEU A 9 6.49 7.65 -17.65
CA LEU A 9 5.86 8.88 -18.14
C LEU A 9 4.62 8.61 -18.98
N ARG A 10 4.59 7.50 -19.72
CA ARG A 10 3.42 7.06 -20.47
C ARG A 10 2.32 6.50 -19.54
N TYR A 11 2.68 5.70 -18.54
CA TYR A 11 1.70 5.08 -17.63
C TYR A 11 1.04 6.11 -16.71
N VAL A 12 1.77 7.10 -16.21
CA VAL A 12 1.18 8.16 -15.38
C VAL A 12 0.22 9.08 -16.16
N SER A 13 0.24 9.04 -17.48
CA SER A 13 -0.73 9.78 -18.30
C SER A 13 -2.15 9.19 -18.27
N PHE A 14 -2.29 7.92 -17.84
CA PHE A 14 -3.60 7.29 -17.65
C PHE A 14 -4.18 7.72 -16.30
N ASP A 15 -5.41 8.19 -16.30
CA ASP A 15 -6.19 8.34 -15.07
C ASP A 15 -6.71 6.96 -14.64
N THR A 16 -6.27 6.48 -13.48
CA THR A 16 -6.61 5.16 -12.95
C THR A 16 -7.09 5.20 -11.50
N GLN A 17 -7.51 6.37 -11.02
CA GLN A 17 -7.95 6.54 -9.64
C GLN A 17 -9.06 5.57 -9.26
N SER A 18 -8.87 4.87 -8.13
CA SER A 18 -9.86 3.97 -7.52
C SER A 18 -10.98 4.73 -6.81
N ASN A 19 -12.04 4.02 -6.40
CA ASN A 19 -13.20 4.58 -5.70
C ASN A 19 -13.69 3.64 -4.60
N GLU A 20 -13.51 4.04 -3.35
CA GLU A 20 -13.94 3.28 -2.16
C GLU A 20 -15.44 2.99 -2.09
N GLU A 21 -16.27 3.88 -2.66
CA GLU A 21 -17.74 3.76 -2.63
C GLU A 21 -18.27 2.75 -3.69
N SER A 22 -17.41 2.30 -4.62
CA SER A 22 -17.81 1.35 -5.66
C SER A 22 -17.80 -0.09 -5.14
N GLU A 23 -18.80 -0.87 -5.55
CA GLU A 23 -18.86 -2.32 -5.28
C GLU A 23 -18.32 -3.18 -6.44
N THR A 24 -17.92 -2.56 -7.55
CA THR A 24 -17.37 -3.28 -8.72
C THR A 24 -15.86 -3.55 -8.56
N CYS A 25 -15.35 -4.49 -9.36
CA CYS A 25 -13.92 -4.72 -9.59
C CYS A 25 -13.63 -4.71 -11.10
N PRO A 26 -12.74 -3.78 -11.58
CA PRO A 26 -12.17 -2.69 -10.81
C PRO A 26 -13.24 -1.69 -10.33
N SER A 27 -12.92 -0.95 -9.29
CA SER A 27 -13.82 0.07 -8.72
C SER A 27 -14.13 1.22 -9.68
N THR A 28 -13.26 1.41 -10.68
CA THR A 28 -13.47 2.37 -11.78
C THR A 28 -13.05 1.77 -13.12
N GLU A 29 -13.87 1.95 -14.16
CA GLU A 29 -13.58 1.47 -15.52
C GLU A 29 -12.32 2.09 -16.13
N LYS A 30 -11.90 3.26 -15.67
CA LYS A 30 -10.71 3.96 -16.18
C LYS A 30 -9.40 3.19 -15.91
N GLN A 31 -9.34 2.34 -14.91
CA GLN A 31 -8.19 1.47 -14.63
C GLN A 31 -7.94 0.49 -15.78
N ARG A 32 -9.00 -0.02 -16.43
CA ARG A 32 -8.89 -0.92 -17.58
C ARG A 32 -8.19 -0.31 -18.79
N ALA A 33 -8.13 1.03 -18.88
CA ALA A 33 -7.43 1.68 -19.98
C ALA A 33 -5.92 1.42 -19.92
N LEU A 34 -5.32 1.53 -18.72
CA LEU A 34 -3.93 1.16 -18.49
C LEU A 34 -3.73 -0.35 -18.67
N GLY A 35 -4.62 -1.19 -18.10
CA GLY A 35 -4.55 -2.65 -18.24
C GLY A 35 -4.52 -3.11 -19.69
N LYS A 36 -5.34 -2.54 -20.57
CA LYS A 36 -5.32 -2.82 -22.01
C LYS A 36 -4.00 -2.42 -22.68
N ALA A 37 -3.48 -1.23 -22.34
CA ALA A 37 -2.21 -0.76 -22.87
C ALA A 37 -1.04 -1.66 -22.43
N LEU A 38 -1.06 -2.19 -21.20
CA LEU A 38 -0.07 -3.13 -20.70
C LEU A 38 -0.14 -4.48 -21.43
N VAL A 39 -1.34 -5.02 -21.66
CA VAL A 39 -1.51 -6.24 -22.46
C VAL A 39 -0.97 -6.05 -23.88
N GLU A 40 -1.31 -4.93 -24.53
CA GLU A 40 -0.82 -4.62 -25.90
C GLU A 40 0.71 -4.54 -25.93
N GLU A 41 1.32 -3.91 -24.92
CA GLU A 41 2.77 -3.82 -24.82
C GLU A 41 3.43 -5.19 -24.57
N MET A 42 2.89 -5.99 -23.65
CA MET A 42 3.37 -7.35 -23.39
C MET A 42 3.33 -8.23 -24.64
N LEU A 43 2.23 -8.18 -25.39
CA LEU A 43 2.10 -8.90 -26.67
C LEU A 43 3.14 -8.42 -27.69
N ALA A 44 3.37 -7.10 -27.78
CA ALA A 44 4.39 -6.53 -28.66
C ALA A 44 5.83 -6.92 -28.26
N LEU A 45 6.07 -7.17 -26.97
CA LEU A 45 7.35 -7.69 -26.46
C LEU A 45 7.51 -9.20 -26.71
N GLY A 46 6.46 -9.91 -27.09
CA GLY A 46 6.48 -11.35 -27.33
C GLY A 46 5.98 -12.21 -26.17
N ILE A 47 5.37 -11.61 -25.15
CA ILE A 47 4.69 -12.31 -24.04
C ILE A 47 3.31 -12.76 -24.55
N THR A 48 3.24 -13.97 -25.10
CA THR A 48 2.10 -14.43 -25.94
C THR A 48 0.86 -14.82 -25.13
N ASP A 49 0.98 -15.05 -23.83
CA ASP A 49 -0.12 -15.36 -22.91
C ASP A 49 -0.65 -14.13 -22.18
N ALA A 50 -0.14 -12.93 -22.51
CA ALA A 50 -0.57 -11.69 -21.91
C ALA A 50 -2.08 -11.45 -22.11
N HIS A 51 -2.78 -11.23 -21.03
CA HIS A 51 -4.23 -10.97 -21.04
C HIS A 51 -4.67 -10.15 -19.83
N MET A 52 -5.83 -9.52 -19.96
CA MET A 52 -6.56 -8.92 -18.85
C MET A 52 -7.81 -9.76 -18.60
N ASP A 53 -8.05 -10.13 -17.35
CA ASP A 53 -9.23 -10.89 -16.99
C ASP A 53 -10.50 -10.02 -16.89
N GLU A 54 -11.63 -10.65 -16.57
CA GLU A 54 -12.93 -9.99 -16.42
C GLU A 54 -12.96 -8.98 -15.25
N ASN A 55 -12.11 -9.16 -14.26
CA ASN A 55 -11.99 -8.31 -13.07
C ASN A 55 -10.93 -7.20 -13.22
N GLY A 56 -10.25 -7.14 -14.39
CA GLY A 56 -9.28 -6.11 -14.69
C GLY A 56 -7.85 -6.42 -14.30
N TYR A 57 -7.56 -7.60 -13.75
CA TYR A 57 -6.19 -8.05 -13.49
C TYR A 57 -5.47 -8.33 -14.80
N VAL A 58 -4.21 -7.94 -14.89
CA VAL A 58 -3.36 -8.18 -16.05
C VAL A 58 -2.31 -9.22 -15.71
N TYR A 59 -2.18 -10.23 -16.57
CA TYR A 59 -1.25 -11.34 -16.41
C TYR A 59 -0.39 -11.54 -17.64
N GLY A 60 0.85 -12.04 -17.43
CA GLY A 60 1.75 -12.46 -18.50
C GLY A 60 2.90 -13.30 -17.98
N THR A 61 3.53 -14.07 -18.85
CA THR A 61 4.63 -14.95 -18.50
C THR A 61 5.84 -14.73 -19.41
N VAL A 62 7.00 -14.48 -18.82
CA VAL A 62 8.31 -14.56 -19.49
C VAL A 62 8.90 -15.92 -19.16
N PRO A 63 8.97 -16.87 -20.13
CA PRO A 63 9.52 -18.19 -19.90
C PRO A 63 11.02 -18.11 -19.53
N GLY A 64 11.43 -18.84 -18.50
CA GLY A 64 12.80 -18.93 -18.02
C GLY A 64 13.35 -20.36 -18.04
N ASP A 65 14.41 -20.58 -17.31
CA ASP A 65 15.02 -21.90 -17.13
C ASP A 65 14.10 -22.77 -16.24
N PRO A 66 13.63 -23.94 -16.74
CA PRO A 66 12.73 -24.80 -15.98
C PRO A 66 13.35 -25.44 -14.73
N SER A 67 14.68 -25.34 -14.56
CA SER A 67 15.37 -25.79 -13.34
C SER A 67 15.34 -24.74 -12.22
N LYS A 68 14.94 -23.52 -12.53
CA LYS A 68 14.81 -22.41 -11.59
C LYS A 68 13.36 -22.24 -11.11
N PRO A 69 13.13 -21.59 -9.96
CA PRO A 69 11.77 -21.33 -9.48
C PRO A 69 10.96 -20.45 -10.42
N VAL A 70 9.66 -20.50 -10.29
CA VAL A 70 8.73 -19.57 -10.91
C VAL A 70 8.50 -18.38 -9.96
N VAL A 71 8.94 -17.20 -10.35
CA VAL A 71 8.90 -15.99 -9.52
C VAL A 71 7.88 -15.01 -10.03
N GLY A 72 7.00 -14.54 -9.16
CA GLY A 72 6.04 -13.47 -9.47
C GLY A 72 6.62 -12.08 -9.20
N LEU A 73 6.33 -11.12 -10.07
CA LEU A 73 6.45 -9.68 -9.79
C LEU A 73 5.08 -9.05 -9.98
N ILE A 74 4.64 -8.31 -8.97
CA ILE A 74 3.29 -7.76 -8.89
C ILE A 74 3.37 -6.27 -8.58
N ALA A 75 2.51 -5.46 -9.17
CA ALA A 75 2.36 -4.03 -8.93
C ALA A 75 0.89 -3.63 -9.14
N HIS A 76 0.44 -2.53 -8.54
CA HIS A 76 -0.93 -2.09 -8.77
C HIS A 76 -1.04 -1.00 -9.84
N MET A 77 -2.20 -0.95 -10.49
CA MET A 77 -2.46 -0.03 -11.60
C MET A 77 -3.21 1.23 -11.17
N ASP A 78 -3.97 1.14 -10.09
CA ASP A 78 -4.76 2.27 -9.62
C ASP A 78 -3.91 3.32 -8.91
N THR A 79 -4.52 4.44 -8.64
CA THR A 79 -3.94 5.53 -7.83
C THR A 79 -4.90 5.91 -6.72
N ALA A 80 -4.36 6.39 -5.60
CA ALA A 80 -5.09 6.77 -4.41
C ALA A 80 -6.22 7.78 -4.69
N PRO A 81 -7.35 7.68 -3.97
CA PRO A 81 -8.45 8.64 -4.08
C PRO A 81 -8.15 10.00 -3.42
N ASP A 82 -7.08 10.12 -2.63
CA ASP A 82 -6.74 11.31 -1.84
C ASP A 82 -6.43 12.55 -2.68
N ALA A 83 -5.85 12.36 -3.86
CA ALA A 83 -5.54 13.43 -4.80
C ALA A 83 -5.85 13.01 -6.24
N SER A 84 -6.16 13.97 -7.10
CA SER A 84 -6.46 13.69 -8.51
C SER A 84 -5.25 13.09 -9.22
N GLY A 85 -5.45 11.96 -9.92
CA GLY A 85 -4.51 11.35 -10.87
C GLY A 85 -4.84 11.67 -12.34
N ALA A 86 -5.75 12.62 -12.60
CA ALA A 86 -6.16 12.98 -13.95
C ALA A 86 -5.29 14.09 -14.56
N GLN A 87 -4.87 13.89 -15.82
CA GLN A 87 -4.06 14.86 -16.57
C GLN A 87 -2.73 15.21 -15.87
N VAL A 88 -2.04 14.23 -15.34
CA VAL A 88 -0.73 14.38 -14.70
C VAL A 88 0.26 15.05 -15.64
N LYS A 89 0.89 16.14 -15.17
CA LYS A 89 1.91 16.88 -15.91
C LYS A 89 3.28 16.60 -15.32
N ALA A 90 3.74 15.38 -15.53
CA ALA A 90 5.06 14.95 -15.07
C ALA A 90 6.18 15.71 -15.79
N LYS A 91 7.20 16.13 -15.03
CA LYS A 91 8.42 16.77 -15.54
C LYS A 91 9.66 16.23 -14.85
N ILE A 92 10.75 16.13 -15.59
CA ILE A 92 12.05 15.72 -15.06
C ILE A 92 12.84 16.98 -14.74
N VAL A 93 13.33 17.10 -13.52
CA VAL A 93 14.13 18.23 -13.05
C VAL A 93 15.45 17.75 -12.43
N PRO A 94 16.60 18.38 -12.74
CA PRO A 94 17.81 18.10 -11.99
C PRO A 94 17.65 18.65 -10.57
N PHE A 95 18.12 17.91 -9.57
CA PHE A 95 18.02 18.32 -8.18
C PHE A 95 19.41 18.59 -7.58
N ASP A 96 19.67 19.82 -7.22
CA ASP A 96 20.91 20.29 -6.63
C ASP A 96 20.81 20.62 -5.12
N GLY A 97 19.66 20.33 -4.52
CA GLY A 97 19.35 20.66 -3.13
C GLY A 97 18.53 21.95 -2.96
N SER A 98 18.28 22.68 -4.05
CA SER A 98 17.42 23.87 -4.02
C SER A 98 15.93 23.50 -4.05
N ASP A 99 15.07 24.39 -3.57
CA ASP A 99 13.61 24.23 -3.68
C ASP A 99 13.20 24.06 -5.14
N ILE A 100 12.38 23.04 -5.43
CA ILE A 100 11.84 22.79 -6.76
C ILE A 100 10.52 23.52 -6.91
N CYS A 101 10.43 24.47 -7.81
CA CYS A 101 9.16 25.10 -8.18
C CYS A 101 8.31 24.14 -9.00
N LEU A 102 7.21 23.64 -8.39
CA LEU A 102 6.22 22.81 -9.08
C LEU A 102 5.28 23.69 -9.92
N ASN A 103 4.80 24.80 -9.34
CA ASN A 103 3.84 25.69 -9.96
C ASN A 103 4.07 27.14 -9.47
N GLU A 104 4.47 28.01 -10.37
CA GLU A 104 4.74 29.42 -10.07
C GLU A 104 3.47 30.21 -9.71
N GLU A 105 2.38 29.98 -10.47
CA GLU A 105 1.12 30.70 -10.26
C GLU A 105 0.49 30.36 -8.90
N LYS A 106 0.61 29.11 -8.48
CA LYS A 106 0.06 28.60 -7.21
C LYS A 106 1.05 28.67 -6.06
N GLN A 107 2.29 29.14 -6.31
CA GLN A 107 3.38 29.18 -5.33
C GLN A 107 3.63 27.82 -4.64
N LEU A 108 3.60 26.74 -5.44
CA LEU A 108 3.84 25.38 -4.96
C LEU A 108 5.30 25.00 -5.17
N TYR A 109 5.96 24.61 -4.10
CA TYR A 109 7.37 24.23 -4.09
C TYR A 109 7.55 22.90 -3.33
N LEU A 110 8.33 22.01 -3.88
CA LEU A 110 8.86 20.86 -3.16
C LEU A 110 10.17 21.27 -2.49
N ARG A 111 10.21 21.30 -1.16
CA ARG A 111 11.29 21.86 -0.35
C ARG A 111 11.97 20.84 0.51
N GLN A 112 13.28 20.85 0.57
CA GLN A 112 14.04 20.01 1.50
C GLN A 112 13.73 20.32 2.98
N ALA A 113 13.35 21.57 3.29
CA ALA A 113 12.96 21.94 4.66
C ALA A 113 11.66 21.26 5.13
N ASP A 114 10.74 20.98 4.16
CA ASP A 114 9.47 20.30 4.44
C ASP A 114 9.63 18.77 4.34
N TYR A 115 10.56 18.29 3.51
CA TYR A 115 10.85 16.88 3.22
C TYR A 115 12.36 16.60 3.29
N PRO A 116 12.91 16.37 4.50
CA PRO A 116 14.36 16.24 4.72
C PRO A 116 15.02 15.09 3.94
N GLU A 117 14.26 14.04 3.61
CA GLU A 117 14.70 12.89 2.82
C GLU A 117 15.15 13.27 1.40
N LEU A 118 14.71 14.41 0.85
CA LEU A 118 15.20 14.92 -0.42
C LEU A 118 16.72 15.08 -0.46
N ALA A 119 17.36 15.33 0.69
CA ALA A 119 18.80 15.52 0.78
C ALA A 119 19.61 14.35 0.18
N GLN A 120 19.12 13.14 0.26
CA GLN A 120 19.79 11.94 -0.30
C GLN A 120 19.74 11.85 -1.83
N HIS A 121 18.95 12.72 -2.47
CA HIS A 121 18.77 12.75 -3.92
C HIS A 121 19.52 13.90 -4.61
N ILE A 122 20.34 14.68 -3.87
CA ILE A 122 21.16 15.75 -4.47
C ILE A 122 22.09 15.15 -5.54
N GLY A 123 22.06 15.75 -6.73
CA GLY A 123 22.81 15.28 -7.90
C GLY A 123 22.04 14.32 -8.80
N LYS A 124 20.85 13.86 -8.41
CA LYS A 124 19.94 13.06 -9.24
C LYS A 124 18.95 13.92 -10.01
N ARG A 125 18.24 13.29 -10.93
CA ARG A 125 17.09 13.86 -11.63
C ARG A 125 15.81 13.37 -10.97
N LEU A 126 14.91 14.26 -10.62
CA LEU A 126 13.61 13.90 -10.02
C LEU A 126 12.50 14.04 -11.06
N ILE A 127 11.59 13.10 -11.08
CA ILE A 127 10.31 13.22 -11.77
C ILE A 127 9.31 13.75 -10.74
N VAL A 128 8.65 14.85 -11.06
CA VAL A 128 7.68 15.57 -10.22
C VAL A 128 6.47 15.98 -11.05
N THR A 129 5.36 16.37 -10.41
CA THR A 129 4.20 16.96 -11.08
C THR A 129 4.27 18.51 -11.11
N ASP A 130 3.24 19.14 -11.64
CA ASP A 130 2.99 20.58 -11.51
C ASP A 130 2.30 20.94 -10.17
N GLY A 131 2.17 20.00 -9.24
CA GLY A 131 1.53 20.19 -7.94
C GLY A 131 0.00 20.32 -7.99
N THR A 132 -0.65 20.07 -9.14
CA THR A 132 -2.11 20.10 -9.26
C THR A 132 -2.72 18.69 -9.13
N THR A 133 -1.89 17.65 -9.27
CA THR A 133 -2.25 16.23 -9.16
C THR A 133 -1.21 15.50 -8.32
N LEU A 134 -1.49 14.25 -7.92
CA LEU A 134 -0.43 13.31 -7.57
C LEU A 134 0.42 12.99 -8.82
N LEU A 135 1.56 12.30 -8.65
CA LEU A 135 2.38 11.83 -9.77
C LEU A 135 1.93 10.46 -10.28
N GLY A 136 1.55 9.57 -9.35
CA GLY A 136 1.22 8.17 -9.61
C GLY A 136 2.47 7.30 -9.69
N ALA A 137 3.55 7.66 -9.00
CA ALA A 137 4.68 6.78 -8.81
C ALA A 137 4.27 5.53 -8.01
N ASP A 138 3.37 5.72 -7.09
CA ASP A 138 2.61 4.70 -6.41
C ASP A 138 1.37 4.34 -7.25
N ASP A 139 1.31 3.16 -7.99
CA ASP A 139 2.45 2.24 -8.12
C ASP A 139 2.82 2.02 -9.61
N LYS A 140 2.59 3.04 -10.46
CA LYS A 140 2.98 2.96 -11.88
C LYS A 140 4.51 2.94 -12.08
N ALA A 141 5.29 3.24 -11.03
CA ALA A 141 6.72 3.03 -11.05
C ALA A 141 7.05 1.54 -11.03
N GLY A 142 6.48 0.78 -10.10
CA GLY A 142 6.61 -0.67 -10.06
C GLY A 142 6.14 -1.34 -11.34
N VAL A 143 4.99 -0.89 -11.90
CA VAL A 143 4.52 -1.34 -13.23
C VAL A 143 5.60 -1.11 -14.31
N ALA A 144 6.20 0.08 -14.36
CA ALA A 144 7.21 0.42 -15.37
C ALA A 144 8.52 -0.35 -15.18
N GLU A 145 8.92 -0.57 -13.94
CA GLU A 145 10.12 -1.33 -13.57
C GLU A 145 9.97 -2.80 -13.91
N ILE A 146 8.83 -3.43 -13.58
CA ILE A 146 8.51 -4.82 -13.94
C ILE A 146 8.50 -4.99 -15.46
N MET A 147 7.82 -4.11 -16.20
CA MET A 147 7.76 -4.17 -17.65
C MET A 147 9.14 -3.99 -18.30
N SER A 148 9.99 -3.16 -17.70
CA SER A 148 11.35 -2.94 -18.19
C SER A 148 12.28 -4.10 -17.89
N ALA A 149 12.13 -4.73 -16.72
CA ALA A 149 12.83 -5.95 -16.36
C ALA A 149 12.42 -7.12 -17.28
N ALA A 150 11.13 -7.29 -17.54
CA ALA A 150 10.61 -8.29 -18.47
C ALA A 150 11.18 -8.10 -19.89
N ALA A 151 11.19 -6.87 -20.39
CA ALA A 151 11.80 -6.56 -21.70
C ALA A 151 13.31 -6.86 -21.73
N ALA A 152 14.03 -6.60 -20.64
CA ALA A 152 15.46 -6.91 -20.54
C ALA A 152 15.71 -8.42 -20.54
N LEU A 153 14.91 -9.21 -19.81
CA LEU A 153 15.03 -10.67 -19.75
C LEU A 153 14.76 -11.32 -21.11
N LEU A 154 13.74 -10.87 -21.84
CA LEU A 154 13.41 -11.36 -23.18
C LEU A 154 14.55 -11.15 -24.21
N HIS A 155 15.43 -10.19 -23.96
CA HIS A 155 16.59 -9.91 -24.82
C HIS A 155 17.94 -10.39 -24.21
N SER A 156 17.88 -11.12 -23.11
CA SER A 156 19.06 -11.64 -22.41
C SER A 156 19.32 -13.11 -22.77
N ASP A 157 20.58 -13.45 -23.01
CA ASP A 157 21.02 -14.86 -23.13
C ASP A 157 21.32 -15.51 -21.76
N LYS A 158 21.19 -14.76 -20.65
CA LYS A 158 21.45 -15.28 -19.30
C LYS A 158 20.28 -16.16 -18.84
N PRO A 159 20.54 -17.34 -18.25
CA PRO A 159 19.50 -18.13 -17.62
C PRO A 159 18.85 -17.33 -16.50
N HIS A 160 17.51 -17.32 -16.45
CA HIS A 160 16.72 -16.64 -15.43
C HIS A 160 15.53 -17.49 -15.01
N ALA A 161 14.94 -17.19 -13.87
CA ALA A 161 13.71 -17.78 -13.38
C ALA A 161 12.55 -17.48 -14.37
N THR A 162 11.56 -18.36 -14.43
CA THR A 162 10.30 -18.00 -15.10
C THR A 162 9.69 -16.83 -14.34
N LEU A 163 9.45 -15.71 -15.04
CA LEU A 163 8.78 -14.54 -14.47
C LEU A 163 7.28 -14.61 -14.75
N LYS A 164 6.49 -14.56 -13.69
CA LYS A 164 5.05 -14.28 -13.74
C LYS A 164 4.82 -12.81 -13.45
N ILE A 165 4.13 -12.13 -14.34
CA ILE A 165 3.75 -10.72 -14.18
C ILE A 165 2.30 -10.66 -13.76
N GLY A 166 2.00 -9.90 -12.71
CA GLY A 166 0.65 -9.62 -12.25
C GLY A 166 0.46 -8.12 -12.02
N PHE A 167 -0.58 -7.51 -12.61
CA PHE A 167 -0.94 -6.14 -12.26
C PHE A 167 -2.36 -6.13 -11.70
N THR A 168 -2.51 -5.55 -10.52
CA THR A 168 -3.74 -5.53 -9.74
C THR A 168 -4.50 -4.20 -9.91
N PRO A 169 -5.83 -4.19 -9.91
CA PRO A 169 -6.63 -3.00 -9.69
C PRO A 169 -6.90 -2.83 -8.20
N ASP A 170 -7.35 -1.64 -7.77
CA ASP A 170 -7.99 -1.37 -6.46
C ASP A 170 -7.14 -1.67 -5.21
N GLU A 171 -5.81 -1.66 -5.31
CA GLU A 171 -4.92 -1.80 -4.15
C GLU A 171 -5.16 -0.68 -3.15
N GLU A 172 -5.21 0.55 -3.61
CA GLU A 172 -5.33 1.79 -2.83
C GLU A 172 -6.59 1.89 -1.96
N ILE A 173 -7.55 1.03 -2.23
CA ILE A 173 -8.78 0.87 -1.43
C ILE A 173 -8.83 -0.48 -0.72
N GLY A 174 -7.68 -1.18 -0.63
CA GLY A 174 -7.49 -2.43 0.10
C GLY A 174 -8.16 -3.64 -0.53
N ARG A 175 -8.41 -3.64 -1.84
CA ARG A 175 -9.08 -4.73 -2.56
C ARG A 175 -8.23 -5.36 -3.67
N GLY A 176 -6.98 -4.93 -3.84
CA GLY A 176 -6.13 -5.36 -4.94
C GLY A 176 -5.96 -6.88 -5.06
N ALA A 177 -5.81 -7.59 -3.95
CA ALA A 177 -5.66 -9.04 -3.97
C ALA A 177 -7.00 -9.84 -3.93
N ASP A 178 -8.17 -9.19 -3.80
CA ASP A 178 -9.45 -9.86 -3.51
C ASP A 178 -9.83 -10.94 -4.50
N LEU A 179 -9.64 -10.70 -5.78
CA LEU A 179 -9.99 -11.60 -6.87
C LEU A 179 -8.76 -12.07 -7.68
N PHE A 180 -7.55 -11.87 -7.14
CA PHE A 180 -6.32 -12.35 -7.76
C PHE A 180 -6.29 -13.89 -7.78
N ASP A 181 -6.13 -14.47 -8.95
CA ASP A 181 -6.13 -15.92 -9.12
C ASP A 181 -4.74 -16.52 -8.89
N VAL A 182 -4.42 -16.76 -7.61
CA VAL A 182 -3.12 -17.32 -7.20
C VAL A 182 -2.84 -18.69 -7.83
N GLU A 183 -3.87 -19.53 -8.02
CA GLU A 183 -3.71 -20.87 -8.61
C GLU A 183 -3.33 -20.80 -10.09
N LYS A 184 -3.97 -19.92 -10.87
CA LYS A 184 -3.61 -19.69 -12.28
C LYS A 184 -2.32 -18.90 -12.43
N PHE A 185 -2.03 -17.98 -11.51
CA PHE A 185 -0.76 -17.26 -11.48
C PHE A 185 0.41 -18.23 -11.35
N ALA A 186 0.27 -19.25 -10.51
CA ALA A 186 1.17 -20.41 -10.42
C ALA A 186 2.65 -20.05 -10.25
N ALA A 187 2.96 -19.09 -9.39
CA ALA A 187 4.32 -18.77 -8.96
C ALA A 187 4.65 -19.49 -7.64
N ASP A 188 5.91 -19.88 -7.44
CA ASP A 188 6.37 -20.48 -6.19
C ASP A 188 6.40 -19.46 -5.05
N TYR A 189 6.72 -18.22 -5.37
CA TYR A 189 6.64 -17.03 -4.53
C TYR A 189 6.62 -15.79 -5.41
N ALA A 190 6.30 -14.64 -4.83
CA ALA A 190 6.26 -13.38 -5.56
C ALA A 190 6.89 -12.24 -4.74
N TYR A 191 7.03 -11.08 -5.38
CA TYR A 191 7.30 -9.80 -4.74
C TYR A 191 6.31 -8.78 -5.29
N THR A 192 5.69 -7.98 -4.41
CA THR A 192 5.13 -6.70 -4.83
C THR A 192 6.28 -5.71 -5.03
N VAL A 193 6.22 -4.88 -6.06
CA VAL A 193 7.17 -3.81 -6.34
C VAL A 193 6.41 -2.51 -6.13
N ASP A 194 6.17 -2.17 -4.86
CA ASP A 194 5.19 -1.20 -4.38
C ASP A 194 5.65 -0.48 -3.10
N GLY A 195 6.96 -0.53 -2.83
CA GLY A 195 7.55 0.11 -1.64
C GLY A 195 8.06 1.53 -1.92
N GLY A 196 8.58 2.15 -0.87
CA GLY A 196 9.06 3.53 -0.88
C GLY A 196 10.47 3.70 -1.43
N LEU A 197 11.31 4.37 -0.64
CA LEU A 197 12.66 4.79 -1.04
C LEU A 197 13.54 3.59 -1.42
N ILE A 198 14.50 3.85 -2.33
CA ILE A 198 15.43 2.82 -2.81
C ILE A 198 16.15 2.11 -1.65
N GLY A 199 16.08 0.78 -1.66
CA GLY A 199 16.65 -0.10 -0.65
C GLY A 199 15.63 -0.60 0.38
N GLU A 200 14.45 -0.02 0.49
CA GLU A 200 13.40 -0.53 1.37
C GLU A 200 12.96 -1.92 0.95
N LEU A 201 12.89 -2.79 1.94
CA LEU A 201 12.47 -4.19 1.81
C LEU A 201 11.56 -4.51 2.99
N GLU A 202 10.35 -4.91 2.68
CA GLU A 202 9.29 -5.04 3.67
C GLU A 202 8.70 -6.45 3.61
N TYR A 203 8.71 -7.14 4.72
CA TYR A 203 8.13 -8.48 4.88
C TYR A 203 7.31 -8.60 6.17
N GLU A 204 7.03 -7.46 6.79
CA GLU A 204 6.15 -7.30 7.94
C GLU A 204 5.19 -6.14 7.72
N ASN A 205 3.95 -6.33 8.12
CA ASN A 205 2.92 -5.30 8.11
C ASN A 205 2.08 -5.38 9.38
N PHE A 206 1.21 -4.40 9.62
CA PHE A 206 0.31 -4.48 10.76
C PHE A 206 -0.66 -5.67 10.67
N ASN A 207 -1.01 -6.25 11.84
CA ASN A 207 -2.31 -6.86 12.04
C ASN A 207 -3.34 -5.73 12.19
N ALA A 208 -4.50 -5.86 11.59
CA ALA A 208 -5.49 -4.81 11.49
C ALA A 208 -6.90 -5.27 11.84
N ALA A 209 -7.60 -4.42 12.59
CA ALA A 209 -9.03 -4.57 12.82
C ALA A 209 -9.72 -3.21 12.79
N GLY A 210 -11.00 -3.20 12.43
CA GLY A 210 -11.93 -2.13 12.68
C GLY A 210 -12.72 -2.40 13.96
N ALA A 211 -13.10 -1.33 14.67
CA ALA A 211 -14.02 -1.42 15.79
C ALA A 211 -15.11 -0.35 15.68
N LYS A 212 -16.34 -0.76 15.96
CA LYS A 212 -17.48 0.14 16.11
C LYS A 212 -18.03 0.01 17.52
N VAL A 213 -18.12 1.15 18.21
CA VAL A 213 -18.74 1.24 19.53
C VAL A 213 -20.03 2.04 19.38
N VAL A 214 -21.14 1.47 19.80
CA VAL A 214 -22.45 2.14 19.85
C VAL A 214 -22.84 2.31 21.31
N CYS A 215 -23.15 3.54 21.70
CA CYS A 215 -23.67 3.87 23.03
C CYS A 215 -25.14 4.23 22.91
N ASN A 216 -25.97 3.56 23.71
CA ASN A 216 -27.41 3.78 23.78
C ASN A 216 -27.75 4.59 25.02
N GLY A 217 -28.52 5.64 24.86
CA GLY A 217 -28.93 6.54 25.92
C GLY A 217 -30.44 6.60 26.11
N LEU A 218 -30.87 7.46 27.03
CA LEU A 218 -32.28 7.79 27.31
C LEU A 218 -32.42 9.29 27.47
N SER A 219 -33.10 9.92 26.52
CA SER A 219 -33.37 11.37 26.59
C SER A 219 -34.58 11.64 27.44
N ILE A 220 -34.51 12.72 28.20
CA ILE A 220 -35.64 13.27 29.00
C ILE A 220 -35.48 14.79 29.05
N HIS A 221 -36.58 15.52 29.32
CA HIS A 221 -36.50 16.97 29.48
C HIS A 221 -35.43 17.35 30.53
N PRO A 222 -34.45 18.22 30.20
CA PRO A 222 -33.32 18.52 31.07
C PRO A 222 -33.71 18.95 32.50
N GLY A 223 -34.78 19.68 32.64
CA GLY A 223 -35.33 20.12 33.94
C GLY A 223 -35.84 18.99 34.84
N SER A 224 -36.05 17.76 34.29
CA SER A 224 -36.58 16.60 35.02
C SER A 224 -35.61 15.40 34.90
N ALA A 225 -34.40 15.63 34.45
CA ALA A 225 -33.45 14.59 34.03
C ALA A 225 -32.71 13.88 35.18
N LYS A 226 -32.75 14.45 36.40
CA LYS A 226 -32.04 13.88 37.57
C LYS A 226 -32.44 12.40 37.77
N ASP A 227 -31.44 11.53 37.86
CA ASP A 227 -31.55 10.09 38.07
C ASP A 227 -32.38 9.32 37.01
N LYS A 228 -32.55 9.93 35.81
CA LYS A 228 -33.36 9.37 34.72
C LYS A 228 -32.69 9.44 33.36
N MET A 229 -32.02 10.56 33.04
CA MET A 229 -31.35 10.72 31.76
C MET A 229 -30.08 9.88 31.71
N VAL A 230 -29.88 9.19 30.59
CA VAL A 230 -28.61 8.53 30.23
C VAL A 230 -28.13 9.18 28.92
N ASN A 231 -27.03 9.90 28.98
CA ASN A 231 -26.50 10.60 27.82
C ASN A 231 -25.43 9.74 27.11
N ALA A 232 -25.79 9.22 25.94
CA ALA A 232 -24.94 8.37 25.13
C ALA A 232 -23.60 9.03 24.75
N GLN A 233 -23.59 10.34 24.48
CA GLN A 233 -22.35 11.06 24.15
C GLN A 233 -21.36 11.07 25.32
N LEU A 234 -21.84 11.26 26.57
CA LEU A 234 -20.99 11.23 27.75
C LEU A 234 -20.41 9.84 27.99
N ILE A 235 -21.19 8.79 27.73
CA ILE A 235 -20.70 7.39 27.81
C ILE A 235 -19.66 7.14 26.74
N ALA A 236 -19.86 7.61 25.50
CA ALA A 236 -18.88 7.52 24.42
C ALA A 236 -17.54 8.22 24.77
N MET A 237 -17.61 9.41 25.36
CA MET A 237 -16.42 10.11 25.86
C MET A 237 -15.73 9.34 26.99
N GLU A 238 -16.49 8.73 27.91
CA GLU A 238 -15.95 7.90 28.98
C GLU A 238 -15.27 6.66 28.40
N PHE A 239 -15.87 5.97 27.43
CA PHE A 239 -15.24 4.86 26.71
C PHE A 239 -13.89 5.28 26.14
N GLN A 240 -13.83 6.39 25.38
CA GLN A 240 -12.60 6.91 24.81
C GLN A 240 -11.55 7.22 25.89
N SER A 241 -11.97 7.73 27.05
CA SER A 241 -11.05 8.06 28.14
C SER A 241 -10.41 6.84 28.82
N MET A 242 -11.02 5.66 28.67
CA MET A 242 -10.49 4.39 29.20
C MET A 242 -9.38 3.80 28.31
N LEU A 243 -9.23 4.28 27.06
CA LEU A 243 -8.20 3.82 26.15
C LEU A 243 -6.89 4.59 26.37
N PRO A 244 -5.72 3.91 26.29
CA PRO A 244 -4.43 4.51 26.61
C PRO A 244 -4.04 5.59 25.60
N GLN A 245 -3.80 6.81 26.06
CA GLN A 245 -3.43 7.94 25.19
C GLN A 245 -2.10 7.72 24.47
N ALA A 246 -1.14 7.04 25.11
CA ALA A 246 0.15 6.73 24.50
C ALA A 246 0.06 5.73 23.31
N GLN A 247 -1.09 5.07 23.14
CA GLN A 247 -1.34 4.16 22.01
C GLN A 247 -2.19 4.81 20.91
N ARG A 248 -2.05 6.11 20.70
CA ARG A 248 -2.64 6.83 19.56
C ARG A 248 -1.60 7.00 18.45
N PRO A 249 -2.00 7.13 17.18
CA PRO A 249 -1.07 7.31 16.07
C PRO A 249 -0.07 8.44 16.25
N GLU A 250 -0.52 9.56 16.83
CA GLU A 250 0.32 10.74 17.10
C GLU A 250 1.43 10.52 18.14
N HIS A 251 1.47 9.35 18.77
CA HIS A 251 2.45 8.97 19.79
C HIS A 251 3.18 7.67 19.48
N THR A 252 3.01 7.12 18.27
CA THR A 252 3.57 5.80 17.90
C THR A 252 4.36 5.84 16.60
N GLU A 253 5.45 5.08 16.55
CA GLU A 253 6.33 4.96 15.38
C GLU A 253 6.85 3.53 15.21
N GLY A 254 7.50 3.24 14.08
CA GLY A 254 8.12 1.94 13.79
C GLY A 254 7.17 0.78 14.04
N TYR A 255 7.55 -0.12 14.93
CA TYR A 255 6.78 -1.32 15.30
C TYR A 255 5.66 -1.07 16.33
N GLU A 256 5.51 0.15 16.81
CA GLU A 256 4.50 0.48 17.83
C GLU A 256 3.09 0.51 17.21
N GLY A 257 2.19 -0.28 17.79
CA GLY A 257 0.80 -0.34 17.39
C GLY A 257 -0.07 0.72 18.04
N PHE A 258 -1.27 0.94 17.51
CA PHE A 258 -2.17 1.99 17.99
C PHE A 258 -3.65 1.57 18.00
N ILE A 259 -4.46 2.34 18.73
CA ILE A 259 -5.92 2.40 18.67
C ILE A 259 -6.27 3.83 18.26
N HIS A 260 -6.82 4.02 17.06
CA HIS A 260 -7.12 5.32 16.49
C HIS A 260 -8.62 5.53 16.35
N LEU A 261 -9.16 6.56 17.01
CA LEU A 261 -10.53 7.03 16.81
C LEU A 261 -10.61 7.79 15.48
N THR A 262 -11.27 7.21 14.49
CA THR A 262 -11.41 7.79 13.14
C THR A 262 -12.68 8.60 12.95
N GLY A 263 -13.70 8.35 13.78
CA GLY A 263 -14.95 9.08 13.70
C GLY A 263 -15.76 8.98 14.98
N MET A 264 -16.49 10.05 15.30
CA MET A 264 -17.43 10.10 16.41
C MET A 264 -18.61 10.97 16.03
N GLU A 265 -19.82 10.45 16.25
CA GLU A 265 -21.07 11.18 16.08
C GLU A 265 -22.06 10.84 17.20
N GLY A 266 -23.02 11.70 17.48
CA GLY A 266 -24.00 11.34 18.48
C GLY A 266 -24.97 12.41 18.91
N SER A 267 -25.96 11.95 19.70
CA SER A 267 -26.98 12.70 20.41
C SER A 267 -27.08 12.17 21.84
N VAL A 268 -28.06 12.64 22.60
CA VAL A 268 -28.34 12.13 23.96
C VAL A 268 -28.77 10.67 23.93
N GLU A 269 -29.54 10.24 22.91
CA GLU A 269 -30.07 8.87 22.83
C GLU A 269 -29.16 7.87 22.15
N HIS A 270 -28.24 8.33 21.30
CA HIS A 270 -27.37 7.47 20.52
C HIS A 270 -26.05 8.17 20.24
N ALA A 271 -24.93 7.46 20.40
CA ALA A 271 -23.62 7.88 19.94
C ALA A 271 -22.86 6.70 19.33
N SER A 272 -22.06 6.97 18.30
CA SER A 272 -21.18 5.96 17.71
C SER A 272 -19.75 6.47 17.61
N LEU A 273 -18.80 5.55 17.83
CA LEU A 273 -17.36 5.78 17.64
C LEU A 273 -16.83 4.71 16.69
N HIS A 274 -15.98 5.14 15.77
CA HIS A 274 -15.30 4.26 14.82
C HIS A 274 -13.80 4.27 15.09
N TYR A 275 -13.21 3.08 15.12
CA TYR A 275 -11.79 2.91 15.40
C TYR A 275 -11.13 2.02 14.38
N ILE A 276 -9.84 2.25 14.17
CA ILE A 276 -8.93 1.26 13.60
C ILE A 276 -7.90 0.85 14.66
N ILE A 277 -7.60 -0.44 14.69
CA ILE A 277 -6.65 -1.06 15.62
C ILE A 277 -5.52 -1.64 14.80
N ARG A 278 -4.27 -1.36 15.16
CA ARG A 278 -3.07 -1.80 14.45
C ARG A 278 -2.01 -2.25 15.43
N ASP A 279 -1.34 -3.35 15.14
CA ASP A 279 -0.10 -3.78 15.81
C ASP A 279 0.64 -4.81 14.94
N HIS A 280 1.97 -4.75 14.89
CA HIS A 280 2.77 -5.78 14.22
C HIS A 280 2.77 -7.09 15.00
N ASP A 281 2.79 -7.01 16.33
CA ASP A 281 2.76 -8.16 17.22
C ASP A 281 1.32 -8.66 17.42
N MET A 282 1.09 -9.93 17.13
CA MET A 282 -0.25 -10.54 17.23
C MET A 282 -0.77 -10.54 18.68
N GLU A 283 0.09 -10.76 19.68
CA GLU A 283 -0.35 -10.78 21.08
C GLU A 283 -0.78 -9.39 21.53
N LYS A 284 0.01 -8.35 21.22
CA LYS A 284 -0.33 -6.95 21.50
C LYS A 284 -1.58 -6.50 20.74
N PHE A 285 -1.76 -6.97 19.51
CA PHE A 285 -2.98 -6.73 18.74
C PHE A 285 -4.22 -7.31 19.45
N GLN A 286 -4.15 -8.56 19.91
CA GLN A 286 -5.24 -9.16 20.69
C GLN A 286 -5.46 -8.45 22.03
N GLN A 287 -4.40 -8.02 22.72
CA GLN A 287 -4.51 -7.23 23.95
C GLN A 287 -5.26 -5.91 23.74
N LYS A 288 -5.03 -5.21 22.62
CA LYS A 288 -5.78 -3.99 22.26
C LYS A 288 -7.28 -4.27 22.09
N LYS A 289 -7.63 -5.36 21.39
CA LYS A 289 -9.04 -5.77 21.22
C LYS A 289 -9.68 -6.17 22.56
N GLN A 290 -8.95 -6.88 23.41
CA GLN A 290 -9.41 -7.26 24.75
C GLN A 290 -9.64 -6.02 25.64
N LEU A 291 -8.77 -5.02 25.56
CA LEU A 291 -8.94 -3.77 26.28
C LEU A 291 -10.25 -3.06 25.93
N MET A 292 -10.56 -2.95 24.63
CA MET A 292 -11.83 -2.37 24.18
C MET A 292 -13.04 -3.19 24.67
N THR A 293 -12.93 -4.51 24.63
CA THR A 293 -13.97 -5.41 25.14
C THR A 293 -14.19 -5.21 26.67
N ALA A 294 -13.10 -5.10 27.43
CA ALA A 294 -13.18 -4.85 28.87
C ALA A 294 -13.79 -3.48 29.18
N ALA A 295 -13.44 -2.45 28.41
CA ALA A 295 -14.03 -1.11 28.56
C ALA A 295 -15.55 -1.13 28.31
N ALA A 296 -16.00 -1.80 27.24
CA ALA A 296 -17.43 -1.96 26.96
C ALA A 296 -18.16 -2.72 28.08
N ALA A 297 -17.56 -3.82 28.56
CA ALA A 297 -18.12 -4.60 29.67
C ALA A 297 -18.26 -3.77 30.94
N PHE A 298 -17.23 -3.02 31.32
CA PHE A 298 -17.24 -2.14 32.50
C PHE A 298 -18.37 -1.08 32.41
N LEU A 299 -18.53 -0.44 31.26
CA LEU A 299 -19.59 0.57 31.06
C LEU A 299 -20.98 -0.05 31.08
N ASN A 300 -21.15 -1.27 30.56
CA ASN A 300 -22.40 -2.01 30.69
C ASN A 300 -22.73 -2.41 32.14
N GLU A 301 -21.73 -2.72 32.96
CA GLU A 301 -21.91 -2.94 34.40
C GLU A 301 -22.35 -1.65 35.12
N LYS A 302 -21.72 -0.52 34.73
CA LYS A 302 -21.99 0.79 35.35
C LYS A 302 -23.35 1.38 34.98
N TYR A 303 -23.73 1.30 33.68
CA TYR A 303 -24.91 1.99 33.12
C TYR A 303 -26.07 1.07 32.78
N GLY A 304 -25.88 -0.22 32.82
CA GLY A 304 -26.86 -1.24 32.48
C GLY A 304 -26.49 -2.02 31.21
N ALA A 305 -26.92 -3.27 31.15
CA ALA A 305 -26.64 -4.15 30.01
C ALA A 305 -27.23 -3.59 28.71
N GLY A 306 -26.46 -3.63 27.62
CA GLY A 306 -26.86 -3.12 26.31
C GLY A 306 -26.67 -1.61 26.11
N THR A 307 -26.10 -0.92 27.12
CA THR A 307 -25.78 0.51 26.97
C THR A 307 -24.61 0.73 26.02
N VAL A 308 -23.63 -0.17 26.00
CA VAL A 308 -22.49 -0.11 25.09
C VAL A 308 -22.41 -1.40 24.28
N GLU A 309 -22.47 -1.29 22.97
CA GLU A 309 -22.31 -2.39 22.02
C GLU A 309 -20.98 -2.21 21.30
N LEU A 310 -20.12 -3.25 21.33
CA LEU A 310 -18.83 -3.28 20.63
C LEU A 310 -18.86 -4.33 19.54
N THR A 311 -18.56 -3.90 18.31
CA THR A 311 -18.30 -4.79 17.16
C THR A 311 -16.83 -4.69 16.78
N LEU A 312 -16.13 -5.83 16.70
CA LEU A 312 -14.76 -5.94 16.23
C LEU A 312 -14.74 -6.77 14.94
N LYS A 313 -14.02 -6.30 13.94
CA LYS A 313 -13.85 -7.01 12.66
C LYS A 313 -12.39 -6.95 12.23
N ASP A 314 -11.72 -8.11 12.17
CA ASP A 314 -10.38 -8.23 11.63
C ASP A 314 -10.39 -7.95 10.12
N SER A 315 -9.35 -7.27 9.62
CA SER A 315 -9.22 -6.87 8.21
C SER A 315 -8.11 -7.64 7.50
N TYR A 316 -6.90 -7.62 8.07
CA TYR A 316 -5.73 -8.35 7.54
C TYR A 316 -4.75 -8.64 8.68
N PHE A 317 -3.74 -9.46 8.38
CA PHE A 317 -2.73 -9.89 9.36
C PHE A 317 -1.31 -9.65 8.85
N ASN A 318 -0.34 -9.67 9.77
CA ASN A 318 1.07 -9.52 9.46
C ASN A 318 1.56 -10.70 8.62
N MET A 319 2.10 -10.41 7.42
CA MET A 319 2.59 -11.43 6.49
C MET A 319 3.83 -12.17 7.00
N LEU A 320 4.53 -11.69 8.03
CA LEU A 320 5.69 -12.35 8.60
C LEU A 320 5.44 -13.83 8.90
N GLU A 321 4.23 -14.18 9.40
CA GLU A 321 3.85 -15.57 9.66
C GLU A 321 4.01 -16.46 8.42
N LYS A 322 3.75 -15.91 7.23
CA LYS A 322 3.81 -16.62 5.95
C LYS A 322 5.18 -16.53 5.28
N ILE A 323 5.92 -15.45 5.54
CA ILE A 323 7.27 -15.23 4.99
C ILE A 323 8.32 -15.97 5.80
N GLN A 324 8.17 -16.06 7.13
CA GLN A 324 9.17 -16.67 8.02
C GLN A 324 9.61 -18.09 7.60
N PRO A 325 8.72 -19.00 7.15
CA PRO A 325 9.13 -20.33 6.69
C PRO A 325 9.97 -20.32 5.41
N VAL A 326 9.91 -19.24 4.64
CA VAL A 326 10.56 -19.09 3.33
C VAL A 326 11.49 -17.86 3.29
N MET A 327 12.12 -17.52 4.42
CA MET A 327 12.98 -16.32 4.56
C MET A 327 14.06 -16.21 3.49
N TYR A 328 14.42 -17.31 2.81
CA TYR A 328 15.38 -17.31 1.71
C TYR A 328 14.97 -16.35 0.57
N ILE A 329 13.67 -16.10 0.36
CA ILE A 329 13.22 -15.14 -0.66
C ILE A 329 13.58 -13.70 -0.27
N VAL A 330 13.54 -13.36 1.02
CA VAL A 330 13.97 -12.06 1.56
C VAL A 330 15.49 -11.90 1.40
N GLU A 331 16.26 -12.94 1.72
CA GLU A 331 17.73 -12.92 1.56
C GLU A 331 18.14 -12.81 0.08
N ARG A 332 17.40 -13.44 -0.84
CA ARG A 332 17.60 -13.25 -2.29
C ARG A 332 17.41 -11.81 -2.72
N ALA A 333 16.34 -11.16 -2.24
CA ALA A 333 16.10 -9.76 -2.55
C ALA A 333 17.23 -8.86 -2.03
N LYS A 334 17.72 -9.09 -0.80
CA LYS A 334 18.87 -8.37 -0.24
C LYS A 334 20.13 -8.56 -1.10
N ASN A 335 20.44 -9.81 -1.46
CA ASN A 335 21.61 -10.11 -2.30
C ASN A 335 21.54 -9.41 -3.66
N ALA A 336 20.36 -9.41 -4.31
CA ALA A 336 20.16 -8.71 -5.58
C ALA A 336 20.30 -7.18 -5.43
N MET A 337 19.81 -6.60 -4.33
CA MET A 337 20.02 -5.19 -3.99
C MET A 337 21.52 -4.88 -3.82
N GLU A 338 22.22 -5.66 -3.01
CA GLU A 338 23.65 -5.47 -2.75
C GLU A 338 24.50 -5.63 -4.02
N HIS A 339 24.15 -6.58 -4.89
CA HIS A 339 24.81 -6.77 -6.20
C HIS A 339 24.72 -5.52 -7.08
N GLU A 340 23.59 -4.82 -7.05
CA GLU A 340 23.39 -3.57 -7.78
C GLU A 340 23.86 -2.32 -6.98
N GLY A 341 24.55 -2.53 -5.85
CA GLY A 341 25.06 -1.47 -4.98
C GLY A 341 23.95 -0.73 -4.23
N ILE A 342 22.79 -1.32 -4.07
CA ILE A 342 21.69 -0.81 -3.23
C ILE A 342 21.85 -1.40 -1.83
N THR A 343 21.87 -0.56 -0.80
CA THR A 343 21.91 -1.03 0.59
C THR A 343 20.51 -1.43 1.02
N PRO A 344 20.27 -2.71 1.40
CA PRO A 344 18.96 -3.12 1.88
C PRO A 344 18.61 -2.45 3.22
N ILE A 345 17.40 -1.94 3.33
CA ILE A 345 16.84 -1.29 4.51
C ILE A 345 15.53 -2.01 4.85
N VAL A 346 15.56 -2.86 5.88
CA VAL A 346 14.35 -3.56 6.31
C VAL A 346 13.52 -2.62 7.16
N VAL A 347 12.29 -2.37 6.71
CA VAL A 347 11.31 -1.53 7.41
C VAL A 347 9.97 -2.26 7.52
N PRO A 348 9.18 -2.03 8.59
CA PRO A 348 7.85 -2.59 8.69
C PRO A 348 6.83 -1.66 8.00
N ILE A 349 5.89 -2.24 7.26
CA ILE A 349 4.75 -1.50 6.70
C ILE A 349 3.78 -1.13 7.83
N ARG A 350 3.48 0.15 7.98
CA ARG A 350 2.48 0.65 8.95
C ARG A 350 1.05 0.69 8.37
N GLY A 351 0.75 -0.21 7.46
CA GLY A 351 -0.52 -0.35 6.75
C GLY A 351 -0.77 -1.79 6.34
N GLY A 352 -1.57 -1.96 5.31
CA GLY A 352 -1.75 -3.21 4.55
C GLY A 352 -1.05 -3.10 3.21
N THR A 353 -1.00 -4.20 2.46
CA THR A 353 -0.48 -4.29 1.10
C THR A 353 -1.06 -5.54 0.43
N ASP A 354 -1.12 -5.54 -0.88
CA ASP A 354 -1.49 -6.73 -1.66
C ASP A 354 -0.59 -7.93 -1.32
N GLY A 355 0.71 -7.71 -1.10
CA GLY A 355 1.65 -8.75 -0.72
C GLY A 355 1.28 -9.47 0.57
N ALA A 356 0.74 -8.76 1.56
CA ALA A 356 0.26 -9.37 2.80
C ALA A 356 -0.93 -10.30 2.53
N ARG A 357 -1.91 -9.86 1.75
CA ARG A 357 -3.09 -10.69 1.41
C ARG A 357 -2.73 -11.89 0.56
N LEU A 358 -1.90 -11.69 -0.48
CA LEU A 358 -1.40 -12.77 -1.34
C LEU A 358 -0.64 -13.83 -0.52
N SER A 359 0.14 -13.42 0.48
CA SER A 359 0.85 -14.32 1.38
C SER A 359 -0.13 -15.24 2.15
N PHE A 360 -1.26 -14.70 2.62
CA PHE A 360 -2.31 -15.49 3.27
C PHE A 360 -3.13 -16.34 2.29
N MET A 361 -3.16 -15.99 1.00
CA MET A 361 -3.77 -16.80 -0.06
C MET A 361 -2.84 -17.94 -0.54
N GLY A 362 -1.64 -18.07 0.03
CA GLY A 362 -0.69 -19.14 -0.27
C GLY A 362 0.46 -18.77 -1.22
N LEU A 363 0.59 -17.48 -1.56
CA LEU A 363 1.68 -16.96 -2.37
C LEU A 363 2.55 -16.03 -1.51
N PRO A 364 3.64 -16.52 -0.88
CA PRO A 364 4.55 -15.68 -0.10
C PRO A 364 5.05 -14.50 -0.93
N CYS A 365 4.80 -13.26 -0.47
CA CYS A 365 4.99 -12.08 -1.29
C CYS A 365 5.46 -10.87 -0.46
N PRO A 366 6.78 -10.76 -0.15
CA PRO A 366 7.34 -9.55 0.43
C PRO A 366 7.33 -8.39 -0.55
N ASN A 367 7.47 -7.15 -0.03
CA ASN A 367 7.41 -5.93 -0.81
C ASN A 367 8.81 -5.36 -1.08
N LEU A 368 9.05 -4.92 -2.31
CA LEU A 368 10.27 -4.26 -2.79
C LEU A 368 10.01 -2.79 -3.09
N CYS A 369 11.02 -1.95 -2.89
CA CYS A 369 10.97 -0.52 -3.18
C CYS A 369 10.78 -0.20 -4.67
N THR A 370 10.17 0.94 -4.96
CA THR A 370 10.11 1.59 -6.28
C THR A 370 11.03 2.80 -6.39
N GLY A 371 11.50 3.33 -5.28
CA GLY A 371 12.34 4.53 -5.21
C GLY A 371 11.57 5.84 -5.07
N GLY A 372 10.22 5.81 -5.07
CA GLY A 372 9.36 6.97 -4.92
C GLY A 372 9.20 7.44 -3.47
N ALA A 373 8.63 8.64 -3.30
CA ALA A 373 8.28 9.18 -1.99
C ALA A 373 7.16 10.23 -2.08
N ASN A 374 6.60 10.58 -0.91
CA ASN A 374 5.49 11.53 -0.73
C ASN A 374 4.22 11.10 -1.47
N PHE A 375 3.95 9.80 -1.49
CA PHE A 375 2.80 9.19 -2.16
C PHE A 375 1.46 9.81 -1.74
N HIS A 376 0.39 9.55 -2.51
CA HIS A 376 -0.99 10.03 -2.31
C HIS A 376 -1.14 11.55 -2.34
N GLY A 377 -0.13 12.31 -2.80
CA GLY A 377 -0.16 13.76 -2.74
C GLY A 377 0.54 14.48 -3.88
N ARG A 378 0.35 15.78 -3.91
CA ARG A 378 0.89 16.70 -4.93
C ARG A 378 2.41 16.89 -4.89
N TYR A 379 3.06 16.46 -3.83
CA TYR A 379 4.51 16.56 -3.62
C TYR A 379 5.23 15.25 -3.86
N GLU A 380 4.52 14.29 -4.44
CA GLU A 380 5.04 13.00 -4.85
C GLU A 380 6.18 13.18 -5.87
N TYR A 381 7.24 12.39 -5.70
CA TYR A 381 8.38 12.41 -6.61
C TYR A 381 9.06 11.05 -6.69
N ILE A 382 9.82 10.84 -7.77
CA ILE A 382 10.65 9.65 -7.92
C ILE A 382 11.96 10.00 -8.64
N PRO A 383 13.13 9.56 -8.14
CA PRO A 383 14.41 9.77 -8.82
C PRO A 383 14.58 8.83 -10.02
N VAL A 384 14.96 9.37 -11.15
CA VAL A 384 15.23 8.65 -12.40
C VAL A 384 16.27 7.55 -12.19
N GLU A 385 17.38 7.87 -11.53
CA GLU A 385 18.50 6.96 -11.30
C GLU A 385 18.12 5.79 -10.40
N ASP A 386 17.16 6.00 -9.48
CA ASP A 386 16.69 4.94 -8.57
C ASP A 386 15.79 3.94 -9.33
N MET A 387 14.86 4.40 -10.18
CA MET A 387 14.09 3.52 -11.06
C MET A 387 14.98 2.67 -11.98
N GLU A 388 16.04 3.29 -12.56
CA GLU A 388 16.99 2.58 -13.42
C GLU A 388 17.75 1.50 -12.66
N ARG A 389 18.10 1.74 -11.38
CA ARG A 389 18.80 0.77 -10.52
C ARG A 389 17.88 -0.34 -10.06
N ILE A 390 16.65 -0.01 -9.65
CA ILE A 390 15.65 -1.01 -9.22
C ILE A 390 15.30 -1.92 -10.40
N THR A 391 15.09 -1.39 -11.60
CA THR A 391 14.91 -2.23 -12.80
C THR A 391 16.04 -3.24 -12.98
N LYS A 392 17.31 -2.84 -12.79
CA LYS A 392 18.45 -3.76 -12.86
C LYS A 392 18.43 -4.78 -11.73
N MET A 393 18.11 -4.35 -10.53
CA MET A 393 17.98 -5.22 -9.36
C MET A 393 16.93 -6.31 -9.58
N LEU A 394 15.77 -5.99 -10.18
CA LEU A 394 14.75 -6.98 -10.53
C LEU A 394 15.27 -8.00 -11.56
N VAL A 395 16.04 -7.57 -12.55
CA VAL A 395 16.71 -8.50 -13.51
C VAL A 395 17.71 -9.40 -12.79
N THR A 396 18.55 -8.85 -11.92
CA THR A 396 19.53 -9.60 -11.12
C THR A 396 18.83 -10.61 -10.22
N LEU A 397 17.77 -10.21 -9.53
CA LEU A 397 16.94 -11.06 -8.67
C LEU A 397 16.43 -12.31 -9.42
N LEU A 398 15.98 -12.14 -10.65
CA LEU A 398 15.44 -13.22 -11.48
C LEU A 398 16.55 -14.09 -12.11
N CYS A 399 17.70 -13.52 -12.42
CA CYS A 399 18.86 -14.28 -12.93
C CYS A 399 19.53 -15.13 -11.83
N GLU A 400 19.60 -14.63 -10.60
CA GLU A 400 20.24 -15.29 -9.45
C GLU A 400 19.29 -16.21 -8.66
N ALA A 401 18.00 -16.29 -9.03
CA ALA A 401 17.05 -17.19 -8.41
C ALA A 401 17.44 -18.66 -8.66
N GLU A 402 17.77 -19.41 -7.59
CA GLU A 402 18.16 -20.83 -7.61
C GLU A 402 17.18 -21.70 -6.83
#